data_301f3bebe6e9ec7dd1e2facf637e410e
#
_entry.id   301f3bebe6e9ec7dd1e2facf637e410e
#
_cell.length_a   1.000
_cell.length_b   1.000
_cell.length_c   1.000
_cell.angle_alpha   90.00
_cell.angle_beta   90.00
_cell.angle_gamma   90.00
#
_symmetry.space_group_name_H-M   'P 1'
#
loop_
_entity.id
_entity.type
_entity.pdbx_description
1 polymer ?
#
loop_
_entity_poly.entity_id
_entity_poly.type
_entity_poly.pdbx_seq_one_letter_code
_entity_poly.pdbx_strand_id
1 'polypeptide(L)'
;MLGNIAIVVTGLAAFGTALPAAGCAVKRTSIADKYTYYQGDGSSAAGWPSQDAWGTWDDLWNANVPLMQKSCVWNGWVGDDSDSEIQDIANAIKESAKSTGVDERFILAVMMQESKGCVRVPTTNNGVTNPGLMQSHNGAGTCFGTSPCPSSSINLMINDGVSGTSEGDGLQQLLSQAEGQVNNDGSQAYYAAARLYNSGSADYSNLDNGLGSTACYVSDVANRLTGWTLATSTCA
;
A
#
# COMPACT_ATOMS: atom_id res chain seq x y z
N MET A 1 1.25 68.90 -54.98
CA MET A 1 2.03 68.88 -53.73
C MET A 1 1.22 68.12 -52.66
N LEU A 2 1.51 66.85 -52.47
CA LEU A 2 0.80 66.01 -51.54
C LEU A 2 1.73 65.78 -50.30
N GLY A 3 1.29 66.31 -49.18
CA GLY A 3 2.02 66.18 -47.92
C GLY A 3 1.66 64.85 -47.23
N ASN A 4 2.72 64.06 -46.93
CA ASN A 4 2.60 62.80 -46.13
C ASN A 4 2.49 63.15 -44.67
N ILE A 5 1.41 62.68 -44.03
CA ILE A 5 1.27 62.67 -42.56
C ILE A 5 1.72 61.32 -42.05
N ALA A 6 2.78 61.35 -41.28
CA ALA A 6 3.25 60.16 -40.57
C ALA A 6 2.54 60.03 -39.19
N ILE A 7 1.82 58.91 -38.99
CA ILE A 7 1.18 58.57 -37.68
C ILE A 7 2.17 57.75 -36.89
N VAL A 8 2.61 58.34 -35.78
CA VAL A 8 3.44 57.56 -34.74
C VAL A 8 2.48 56.87 -33.82
N VAL A 9 2.46 55.53 -33.85
CA VAL A 9 1.74 54.71 -32.89
C VAL A 9 2.69 54.36 -31.75
N THR A 10 2.49 54.96 -30.58
CA THR A 10 3.20 54.60 -29.35
C THR A 10 2.51 53.40 -28.72
N GLY A 11 3.14 52.24 -28.82
CA GLY A 11 2.70 51.01 -28.11
C GLY A 11 3.02 51.10 -26.62
N LEU A 12 2.00 51.06 -25.76
CA LEU A 12 2.18 50.81 -24.32
C LEU A 12 2.46 49.30 -24.11
N ALA A 13 3.65 48.98 -23.66
CA ALA A 13 3.97 47.62 -23.14
C ALA A 13 3.44 47.52 -21.72
N ALA A 14 2.41 46.73 -21.49
CA ALA A 14 1.95 46.35 -20.16
C ALA A 14 2.87 45.26 -19.61
N PHE A 15 3.70 45.59 -18.61
CA PHE A 15 4.43 44.61 -17.84
C PHE A 15 3.46 43.92 -16.85
N GLY A 16 2.97 42.75 -17.22
CA GLY A 16 2.25 41.89 -16.30
C GLY A 16 3.23 41.27 -15.31
N THR A 17 3.20 41.68 -14.04
CA THR A 17 3.90 40.99 -12.95
C THR A 17 3.12 39.72 -12.65
N ALA A 18 3.65 38.59 -13.08
CA ALA A 18 3.15 37.29 -12.64
C ALA A 18 3.46 37.14 -11.13
N LEU A 19 2.42 37.10 -10.31
CA LEU A 19 2.55 36.72 -8.90
C LEU A 19 3.01 35.24 -8.84
N PRO A 20 4.00 34.89 -8.02
CA PRO A 20 4.34 33.49 -7.81
C PRO A 20 3.13 32.79 -7.21
N ALA A 21 2.66 31.70 -7.86
CA ALA A 21 1.67 30.82 -7.28
C ALA A 21 2.21 30.34 -5.94
N ALA A 22 1.50 30.64 -4.85
CA ALA A 22 1.79 30.07 -3.54
C ALA A 22 1.58 28.55 -3.66
N GLY A 23 2.65 27.82 -3.89
CA GLY A 23 2.63 26.37 -3.80
C GLY A 23 2.20 26.00 -2.38
N CYS A 24 1.07 25.33 -2.22
CA CYS A 24 0.75 24.64 -0.99
C CYS A 24 1.90 23.69 -0.70
N ALA A 25 2.76 24.02 0.26
CA ALA A 25 3.74 23.09 0.78
C ALA A 25 2.95 21.94 1.45
N VAL A 26 2.83 20.83 0.76
CA VAL A 26 2.33 19.59 1.36
C VAL A 26 3.27 19.30 2.52
N LYS A 27 2.73 19.34 3.74
CA LYS A 27 3.48 19.05 4.95
C LYS A 27 3.89 17.58 4.85
N ARG A 28 5.15 17.29 4.50
CA ARG A 28 5.67 15.92 4.46
C ARG A 28 5.54 15.35 5.86
N THR A 29 4.73 14.32 6.00
CA THR A 29 4.66 13.52 7.22
C THR A 29 5.96 12.72 7.27
N SER A 30 6.81 12.96 8.27
CA SER A 30 8.01 12.13 8.45
C SER A 30 7.57 10.77 8.98
N ILE A 31 7.90 9.70 8.25
CA ILE A 31 7.71 8.34 8.75
C ILE A 31 8.69 8.06 9.90
N ALA A 32 8.29 7.16 10.81
CA ALA A 32 9.16 6.70 11.89
C ALA A 32 8.94 5.21 12.14
N ASP A 33 10.04 4.49 12.36
CA ASP A 33 9.95 3.08 12.81
C ASP A 33 9.53 3.04 14.28
N LYS A 34 8.21 3.13 14.50
CA LYS A 34 7.55 3.03 15.80
C LYS A 34 6.25 2.26 15.65
N TYR A 35 5.78 1.67 16.74
CA TYR A 35 4.50 0.99 16.80
C TYR A 35 3.51 1.73 17.70
N THR A 36 2.27 1.83 17.26
CA THR A 36 1.13 2.33 18.04
C THR A 36 0.01 1.29 17.96
N TYR A 37 -0.49 0.81 19.08
CA TYR A 37 -1.64 -0.10 19.07
C TYR A 37 -2.91 0.71 18.84
N TYR A 38 -3.46 0.61 17.63
CA TYR A 38 -4.72 1.25 17.25
C TYR A 38 -5.87 0.30 17.55
N GLN A 39 -6.97 0.81 18.11
CA GLN A 39 -8.14 0.04 18.48
C GLN A 39 -9.42 0.71 17.99
N GLY A 40 -10.50 -0.09 17.82
CA GLY A 40 -11.82 0.40 17.46
C GLY A 40 -12.11 0.30 15.96
N ASP A 41 -12.89 1.25 15.44
CA ASP A 41 -13.55 1.18 14.14
C ASP A 41 -12.69 1.59 12.92
N GLY A 42 -11.43 1.95 13.13
CA GLY A 42 -10.54 2.41 12.06
C GLY A 42 -10.70 3.88 11.68
N SER A 43 -11.59 4.62 12.34
CA SER A 43 -11.81 6.04 12.05
C SER A 43 -10.73 6.94 12.64
N SER A 44 -10.52 8.11 12.04
CA SER A 44 -9.65 9.14 12.61
C SER A 44 -10.16 9.65 13.97
N ALA A 45 -11.46 9.56 14.24
CA ALA A 45 -12.05 9.88 15.53
C ALA A 45 -11.62 8.88 16.62
N ALA A 46 -11.39 7.63 16.27
CA ALA A 46 -10.82 6.60 17.15
C ALA A 46 -9.27 6.67 17.22
N GLY A 47 -8.64 7.68 16.61
CA GLY A 47 -7.20 7.90 16.65
C GLY A 47 -6.39 7.19 15.57
N TRP A 48 -7.05 6.55 14.58
CA TRP A 48 -6.36 5.91 13.47
C TRP A 48 -5.80 6.94 12.47
N PRO A 49 -4.65 6.67 11.83
CA PRO A 49 -4.05 7.60 10.90
C PRO A 49 -4.93 7.79 9.65
N SER A 50 -5.16 9.07 9.28
CA SER A 50 -5.77 9.39 7.98
C SER A 50 -4.79 9.11 6.83
N GLN A 51 -5.29 9.03 5.58
CA GLN A 51 -4.42 8.86 4.41
C GLN A 51 -3.35 9.96 4.27
N ASP A 52 -3.64 11.18 4.75
CA ASP A 52 -2.67 12.29 4.74
C ASP A 52 -1.53 12.08 5.76
N ALA A 53 -1.75 11.22 6.77
CA ALA A 53 -0.74 10.84 7.75
C ALA A 53 0.12 9.65 7.29
N TRP A 54 -0.23 8.98 6.20
CA TRP A 54 0.58 7.90 5.63
C TRP A 54 1.87 8.45 5.04
N GLY A 55 2.92 7.66 5.09
CA GLY A 55 4.17 7.97 4.40
C GLY A 55 3.97 8.10 2.89
N THR A 56 4.87 8.79 2.20
CA THR A 56 4.90 8.74 0.74
C THR A 56 5.31 7.34 0.27
N TRP A 57 4.99 6.99 -0.98
CA TRP A 57 5.47 5.74 -1.57
C TRP A 57 6.99 5.58 -1.39
N ASP A 58 7.77 6.61 -1.75
CA ASP A 58 9.22 6.56 -1.69
C ASP A 58 9.75 6.38 -0.26
N ASP A 59 9.15 7.06 0.72
CA ASP A 59 9.54 6.93 2.12
C ASP A 59 9.26 5.50 2.63
N LEU A 60 8.06 4.97 2.37
CA LEU A 60 7.66 3.63 2.79
C LEU A 60 8.46 2.55 2.06
N TRP A 61 8.65 2.69 0.76
CA TRP A 61 9.45 1.76 -0.05
C TRP A 61 10.89 1.68 0.46
N ASN A 62 11.55 2.83 0.59
CA ASN A 62 12.94 2.90 1.05
C ASN A 62 13.12 2.37 2.48
N ALA A 63 12.13 2.52 3.35
CA ALA A 63 12.16 1.95 4.69
C ALA A 63 12.06 0.42 4.69
N ASN A 64 11.35 -0.18 3.71
CA ASN A 64 11.11 -1.61 3.66
C ASN A 64 12.16 -2.40 2.83
N VAL A 65 12.85 -1.78 1.86
CA VAL A 65 13.87 -2.46 1.04
C VAL A 65 14.93 -3.19 1.88
N PRO A 66 15.54 -2.59 2.94
CA PRO A 66 16.52 -3.30 3.76
C PRO A 66 15.95 -4.53 4.50
N LEU A 67 14.64 -4.55 4.73
CA LEU A 67 13.97 -5.70 5.32
C LEU A 67 13.73 -6.79 4.25
N MET A 68 13.24 -6.45 3.08
CA MET A 68 13.02 -7.38 1.97
C MET A 68 14.30 -8.10 1.57
N GLN A 69 15.44 -7.41 1.52
CA GLN A 69 16.77 -7.96 1.18
C GLN A 69 17.25 -9.10 2.11
N LYS A 70 16.61 -9.32 3.25
CA LYS A 70 16.99 -10.35 4.23
C LYS A 70 15.81 -11.11 4.81
N SER A 71 14.60 -10.81 4.36
CA SER A 71 13.38 -11.31 4.98
C SER A 71 13.20 -12.81 4.82
N CYS A 72 13.60 -13.40 3.72
CA CYS A 72 13.47 -14.83 3.49
C CYS A 72 14.34 -15.62 4.48
N VAL A 73 15.62 -15.36 4.53
CA VAL A 73 16.56 -16.07 5.44
C VAL A 73 16.23 -15.75 6.90
N TRP A 74 15.88 -14.51 7.22
CA TRP A 74 15.53 -14.14 8.59
C TRP A 74 14.31 -14.89 9.13
N ASN A 75 13.34 -15.19 8.27
CA ASN A 75 12.17 -16.00 8.65
C ASN A 75 12.42 -17.52 8.55
N GLY A 76 13.66 -17.95 8.30
CA GLY A 76 14.02 -19.37 8.15
C GLY A 76 13.63 -19.99 6.80
N TRP A 77 13.30 -19.15 5.83
CA TRP A 77 13.02 -19.55 4.45
C TRP A 77 14.29 -19.52 3.61
N VAL A 78 14.27 -20.07 2.40
CA VAL A 78 15.49 -20.28 1.61
C VAL A 78 15.69 -19.19 0.57
N GLY A 79 16.89 -18.57 0.59
CA GLY A 79 17.37 -17.62 -0.41
C GLY A 79 16.68 -16.26 -0.32
N ASP A 80 17.44 -15.22 0.06
CA ASP A 80 16.94 -13.85 0.05
C ASP A 80 16.70 -13.36 -1.38
N ASP A 81 15.85 -12.35 -1.48
CA ASP A 81 15.51 -11.71 -2.74
C ASP A 81 16.70 -10.92 -3.30
N SER A 82 16.90 -11.02 -4.60
CA SER A 82 17.85 -10.17 -5.31
C SER A 82 17.28 -8.75 -5.50
N ASP A 83 18.17 -7.78 -5.74
CA ASP A 83 17.75 -6.39 -6.01
C ASP A 83 16.82 -6.30 -7.24
N SER A 84 17.00 -7.19 -8.23
CA SER A 84 16.10 -7.25 -9.39
C SER A 84 14.72 -7.76 -9.03
N GLU A 85 14.60 -8.79 -8.18
CA GLU A 85 13.30 -9.29 -7.70
C GLU A 85 12.58 -8.24 -6.86
N ILE A 86 13.31 -7.51 -6.00
CA ILE A 86 12.76 -6.38 -5.23
C ILE A 86 12.26 -5.28 -6.16
N GLN A 87 13.01 -4.95 -7.22
CA GLN A 87 12.56 -3.97 -8.21
C GLN A 87 11.30 -4.46 -8.97
N ASP A 88 11.21 -5.74 -9.29
CA ASP A 88 10.03 -6.33 -9.91
C ASP A 88 8.79 -6.26 -8.98
N ILE A 89 8.96 -6.40 -7.67
CA ILE A 89 7.89 -6.15 -6.68
C ILE A 89 7.39 -4.70 -6.79
N ALA A 90 8.29 -3.71 -6.81
CA ALA A 90 7.89 -2.30 -6.94
C ALA A 90 7.08 -2.04 -8.22
N ASN A 91 7.54 -2.61 -9.33
CA ASN A 91 6.87 -2.47 -10.62
C ASN A 91 5.47 -3.12 -10.59
N ALA A 92 5.36 -4.34 -10.05
CA ALA A 92 4.11 -5.07 -9.92
C ALA A 92 3.07 -4.33 -9.05
N ILE A 93 3.50 -3.77 -7.91
CA ILE A 93 2.63 -2.96 -7.04
C ILE A 93 2.09 -1.73 -7.78
N LYS A 94 2.97 -0.98 -8.45
CA LYS A 94 2.59 0.23 -9.20
C LYS A 94 1.65 -0.08 -10.37
N GLU A 95 1.89 -1.18 -11.08
CA GLU A 95 1.03 -1.63 -12.17
C GLU A 95 -0.36 -2.05 -11.65
N SER A 96 -0.42 -2.84 -10.58
CA SER A 96 -1.68 -3.23 -9.94
C SER A 96 -2.44 -2.03 -9.38
N ALA A 97 -1.76 -1.09 -8.71
CA ALA A 97 -2.37 0.15 -8.23
C ALA A 97 -2.99 0.96 -9.36
N LYS A 98 -2.26 1.12 -10.48
CA LYS A 98 -2.74 1.84 -11.67
C LYS A 98 -3.96 1.18 -12.30
N SER A 99 -4.00 -0.15 -12.35
CA SER A 99 -5.10 -0.89 -13.01
C SER A 99 -6.36 -1.00 -12.15
N THR A 100 -6.22 -1.01 -10.81
CA THR A 100 -7.32 -1.26 -9.88
C THR A 100 -7.81 -0.02 -9.13
N GLY A 101 -6.97 1.03 -9.05
CA GLY A 101 -7.24 2.22 -8.23
C GLY A 101 -6.92 2.04 -6.75
N VAL A 102 -6.46 0.86 -6.31
CA VAL A 102 -6.03 0.64 -4.92
C VAL A 102 -4.72 1.39 -4.66
N ASP A 103 -4.64 2.14 -3.56
CA ASP A 103 -3.45 2.91 -3.20
C ASP A 103 -2.21 2.01 -3.10
N GLU A 104 -1.13 2.34 -3.83
CA GLU A 104 0.11 1.56 -3.87
C GLU A 104 0.75 1.38 -2.48
N ARG A 105 0.58 2.34 -1.59
CA ARG A 105 1.07 2.30 -0.21
C ARG A 105 0.34 1.24 0.60
N PHE A 106 -0.96 1.09 0.38
CA PHE A 106 -1.77 0.07 1.03
C PHE A 106 -1.40 -1.34 0.54
N ILE A 107 -1.20 -1.51 -0.78
CA ILE A 107 -0.73 -2.78 -1.35
C ILE A 107 0.61 -3.17 -0.72
N LEU A 108 1.56 -2.23 -0.65
CA LEU A 108 2.86 -2.45 0.00
C LEU A 108 2.69 -2.85 1.47
N ALA A 109 1.85 -2.16 2.24
CA ALA A 109 1.66 -2.44 3.65
C ALA A 109 1.08 -3.84 3.90
N VAL A 110 0.08 -4.26 3.09
CA VAL A 110 -0.50 -5.60 3.17
C VAL A 110 0.53 -6.66 2.76
N MET A 111 1.23 -6.49 1.63
CA MET A 111 2.29 -7.41 1.21
C MET A 111 3.37 -7.58 2.29
N MET A 112 3.81 -6.48 2.90
CA MET A 112 4.78 -6.55 4.00
C MET A 112 4.22 -7.22 5.24
N GLN A 113 2.91 -7.16 5.47
CA GLN A 113 2.26 -7.91 6.56
C GLN A 113 2.23 -9.39 6.27
N GLU A 114 1.92 -9.82 5.04
CA GLU A 114 1.77 -11.21 4.65
C GLU A 114 3.11 -11.96 4.54
N SER A 115 4.08 -11.38 3.84
CA SER A 115 5.32 -12.09 3.47
C SER A 115 6.61 -11.42 3.89
N LYS A 116 6.55 -10.20 4.44
CA LYS A 116 7.72 -9.33 4.62
C LYS A 116 8.46 -9.04 3.31
N GLY A 117 7.78 -9.20 2.18
CA GLY A 117 8.32 -9.02 0.84
C GLY A 117 9.20 -10.14 0.33
N CYS A 118 9.25 -11.31 0.99
CA CYS A 118 9.98 -12.48 0.48
C CYS A 118 9.22 -13.13 -0.68
N VAL A 119 9.79 -13.12 -1.90
CA VAL A 119 9.16 -13.76 -3.07
C VAL A 119 9.06 -15.28 -2.93
N ARG A 120 9.87 -15.89 -2.03
CA ARG A 120 9.92 -17.34 -1.76
C ARG A 120 9.18 -17.73 -0.49
N VAL A 121 8.30 -16.87 0.00
CA VAL A 121 7.47 -17.17 1.18
C VAL A 121 6.74 -18.50 1.01
N PRO A 122 6.74 -19.39 2.03
CA PRO A 122 6.00 -20.63 1.98
C PRO A 122 4.49 -20.39 1.82
N THR A 123 3.86 -21.28 1.05
CA THR A 123 2.40 -21.31 0.98
C THR A 123 1.82 -21.76 2.32
N THR A 124 0.90 -21.00 2.89
CA THR A 124 0.14 -21.43 4.07
C THR A 124 -1.15 -22.14 3.65
N ASN A 125 -1.66 -23.01 4.53
CA ASN A 125 -2.92 -23.71 4.30
C ASN A 125 -3.65 -23.91 5.64
N ASN A 126 -4.78 -23.22 5.75
CA ASN A 126 -5.70 -23.31 6.89
C ASN A 126 -7.11 -23.71 6.39
N GLY A 127 -7.17 -24.72 5.50
CA GLY A 127 -8.39 -25.10 4.78
C GLY A 127 -8.51 -24.39 3.43
N VAL A 128 -7.76 -23.31 3.24
CA VAL A 128 -7.59 -22.56 2.00
C VAL A 128 -6.08 -22.41 1.75
N THR A 129 -5.67 -22.59 0.50
CA THR A 129 -4.28 -22.44 0.10
C THR A 129 -3.97 -20.96 -0.14
N ASN A 130 -2.95 -20.44 0.56
CA ASN A 130 -2.58 -19.02 0.47
C ASN A 130 -1.10 -18.91 0.05
N PRO A 131 -0.81 -18.81 -1.25
CA PRO A 131 0.55 -18.71 -1.76
C PRO A 131 1.03 -17.26 -1.95
N GLY A 132 2.36 -17.13 -2.09
CA GLY A 132 3.03 -15.96 -2.63
C GLY A 132 3.02 -14.73 -1.76
N LEU A 133 3.54 -13.64 -2.31
CA LEU A 133 3.79 -12.36 -1.63
C LEU A 133 2.59 -11.82 -0.85
N MET A 134 1.40 -11.99 -1.38
CA MET A 134 0.16 -11.48 -0.79
C MET A 134 -0.61 -12.54 0.00
N GLN A 135 -0.12 -13.81 0.07
CA GLN A 135 -0.84 -14.95 0.69
C GLN A 135 -2.31 -15.00 0.22
N SER A 136 -2.49 -14.94 -1.10
CA SER A 136 -3.81 -14.76 -1.72
C SER A 136 -4.66 -16.01 -1.64
N HIS A 137 -5.97 -15.86 -1.38
CA HIS A 137 -6.94 -16.96 -1.27
C HIS A 137 -6.99 -17.79 -2.55
N ASN A 138 -6.52 -19.04 -2.49
CA ASN A 138 -6.37 -19.95 -3.63
C ASN A 138 -5.65 -19.32 -4.84
N GLY A 139 -4.64 -18.45 -4.57
CA GLY A 139 -3.83 -17.85 -5.62
C GLY A 139 -3.01 -18.86 -6.41
N ALA A 140 -2.60 -18.47 -7.60
CA ALA A 140 -1.73 -19.28 -8.47
C ALA A 140 -0.26 -18.82 -8.40
N GLY A 141 -0.01 -17.58 -7.99
CA GLY A 141 1.33 -17.00 -7.95
C GLY A 141 2.16 -17.51 -6.77
N THR A 142 3.32 -18.10 -7.04
CA THR A 142 4.29 -18.49 -6.01
C THR A 142 5.68 -18.62 -6.61
N CYS A 143 6.71 -18.31 -5.82
CA CYS A 143 8.10 -18.66 -6.12
C CYS A 143 8.71 -19.55 -5.04
N PHE A 144 7.89 -20.19 -4.20
CA PHE A 144 8.40 -21.16 -3.24
C PHE A 144 9.22 -22.26 -3.94
N GLY A 145 10.49 -22.38 -3.55
CA GLY A 145 11.43 -23.33 -4.19
C GLY A 145 11.94 -22.92 -5.58
N THR A 146 11.64 -21.70 -6.05
CA THR A 146 12.09 -21.19 -7.35
C THR A 146 13.10 -20.06 -7.19
N SER A 147 14.26 -20.16 -7.82
CA SER A 147 15.31 -19.14 -7.83
C SER A 147 16.06 -19.14 -9.17
N PRO A 148 16.19 -18.00 -9.86
CA PRO A 148 15.51 -16.73 -9.54
C PRO A 148 13.99 -16.83 -9.71
N CYS A 149 13.25 -15.96 -9.00
CA CYS A 149 11.82 -15.84 -9.19
C CYS A 149 11.54 -15.02 -10.46
N PRO A 150 10.81 -15.55 -11.47
CA PRO A 150 10.49 -14.78 -12.66
C PRO A 150 9.63 -13.55 -12.35
N SER A 151 9.86 -12.43 -13.04
CA SER A 151 9.04 -11.22 -12.89
C SER A 151 7.55 -11.46 -13.16
N SER A 152 7.22 -12.35 -14.09
CA SER A 152 5.82 -12.76 -14.34
C SER A 152 5.17 -13.44 -13.13
N SER A 153 5.92 -14.22 -12.36
CA SER A 153 5.43 -14.84 -11.12
C SER A 153 5.26 -13.81 -10.00
N ILE A 154 6.16 -12.82 -9.91
CA ILE A 154 6.03 -11.70 -8.96
C ILE A 154 4.77 -10.89 -9.29
N ASN A 155 4.57 -10.54 -10.57
CA ASN A 155 3.37 -9.85 -11.03
C ASN A 155 2.09 -10.64 -10.69
N LEU A 156 2.09 -11.96 -10.91
CA LEU A 156 0.96 -12.81 -10.59
C LEU A 156 0.66 -12.83 -9.08
N MET A 157 1.68 -12.96 -8.22
CA MET A 157 1.52 -12.95 -6.77
C MET A 157 0.87 -11.65 -6.27
N ILE A 158 1.30 -10.49 -6.80
CA ILE A 158 0.71 -9.19 -6.44
C ILE A 158 -0.71 -9.08 -7.00
N ASN A 159 -0.91 -9.46 -8.26
CA ASN A 159 -2.21 -9.36 -8.92
C ASN A 159 -3.28 -10.26 -8.26
N ASP A 160 -2.92 -11.50 -7.88
CA ASP A 160 -3.80 -12.41 -7.13
C ASP A 160 -4.31 -11.78 -5.83
N GLY A 161 -3.46 -11.03 -5.11
CA GLY A 161 -3.86 -10.37 -3.88
C GLY A 161 -4.62 -9.05 -4.09
N VAL A 162 -4.35 -8.33 -5.17
CA VAL A 162 -4.96 -7.01 -5.40
C VAL A 162 -6.25 -7.12 -6.21
N SER A 163 -6.26 -7.87 -7.31
CA SER A 163 -7.40 -8.05 -8.19
C SER A 163 -8.29 -9.23 -7.81
N GLY A 164 -7.81 -10.09 -6.91
CA GLY A 164 -8.48 -11.33 -6.51
C GLY A 164 -8.19 -12.51 -7.44
N THR A 165 -8.72 -13.66 -7.06
CA THR A 165 -8.63 -14.93 -7.77
C THR A 165 -10.03 -15.36 -8.23
N SER A 166 -10.16 -16.50 -8.90
CA SER A 166 -11.47 -17.07 -9.23
C SER A 166 -12.29 -17.50 -8.00
N GLU A 167 -11.65 -17.62 -6.84
CA GLU A 167 -12.24 -18.18 -5.62
C GLU A 167 -12.21 -17.24 -4.41
N GLY A 168 -11.55 -16.08 -4.52
CA GLY A 168 -11.42 -15.14 -3.42
C GLY A 168 -11.22 -13.70 -3.88
N ASP A 169 -11.86 -12.78 -3.13
CA ASP A 169 -11.74 -11.35 -3.37
C ASP A 169 -10.32 -10.86 -3.05
N GLY A 170 -9.81 -9.94 -3.90
CA GLY A 170 -8.61 -9.17 -3.65
C GLY A 170 -8.90 -7.84 -2.99
N LEU A 171 -7.84 -7.07 -2.74
CA LEU A 171 -7.94 -5.76 -2.09
C LEU A 171 -8.91 -4.80 -2.80
N GLN A 172 -9.03 -4.87 -4.14
CA GLN A 172 -9.93 -4.02 -4.91
C GLN A 172 -11.40 -4.27 -4.54
N GLN A 173 -11.84 -5.53 -4.52
CA GLN A 173 -13.22 -5.91 -4.21
C GLN A 173 -13.51 -5.64 -2.74
N LEU A 174 -12.57 -5.99 -1.85
CA LEU A 174 -12.72 -5.81 -0.41
C LEU A 174 -12.75 -4.32 -0.02
N LEU A 175 -12.00 -3.47 -0.71
CA LEU A 175 -12.07 -2.02 -0.50
C LEU A 175 -13.44 -1.47 -0.90
N SER A 176 -13.94 -1.86 -2.08
CA SER A 176 -15.29 -1.46 -2.51
C SER A 176 -16.39 -1.94 -1.55
N GLN A 177 -16.25 -3.16 -1.02
CA GLN A 177 -17.16 -3.67 0.01
C GLN A 177 -17.09 -2.83 1.29
N ALA A 178 -15.87 -2.52 1.75
CA ALA A 178 -15.64 -1.73 2.96
C ALA A 178 -16.19 -0.31 2.84
N GLU A 179 -15.95 0.38 1.72
CA GLU A 179 -16.49 1.71 1.42
C GLU A 179 -18.02 1.78 1.57
N GLY A 180 -18.72 0.76 1.06
CA GLY A 180 -20.17 0.65 1.20
C GLY A 180 -20.65 0.42 2.64
N GLN A 181 -19.84 -0.21 3.48
CA GLN A 181 -20.21 -0.52 4.87
C GLN A 181 -19.90 0.65 5.83
N VAL A 182 -18.77 1.32 5.67
CA VAL A 182 -18.41 2.44 6.55
C VAL A 182 -18.89 3.79 6.02
N ASN A 183 -19.54 3.83 4.84
CA ASN A 183 -19.97 5.04 4.13
C ASN A 183 -18.84 6.08 4.01
N ASN A 184 -17.64 5.61 3.68
CA ASN A 184 -16.42 6.41 3.68
C ASN A 184 -15.40 5.79 2.69
N ASP A 185 -14.85 6.61 1.82
CA ASP A 185 -13.80 6.28 0.84
C ASP A 185 -12.39 6.62 1.33
N GLY A 186 -12.27 7.04 2.59
CA GLY A 186 -10.99 7.38 3.21
C GLY A 186 -10.30 6.21 3.91
N SER A 187 -9.34 6.53 4.78
CA SER A 187 -8.50 5.54 5.48
C SER A 187 -9.29 4.47 6.25
N GLN A 188 -10.48 4.80 6.77
CA GLN A 188 -11.32 3.84 7.49
C GLN A 188 -11.74 2.66 6.59
N ALA A 189 -12.08 2.91 5.33
CA ALA A 189 -12.40 1.85 4.37
C ALA A 189 -11.19 0.94 4.10
N TYR A 190 -10.00 1.50 3.98
CA TYR A 190 -8.78 0.72 3.82
C TYR A 190 -8.50 -0.19 5.02
N TYR A 191 -8.69 0.30 6.25
CA TYR A 191 -8.52 -0.52 7.46
C TYR A 191 -9.58 -1.62 7.54
N ALA A 192 -10.83 -1.32 7.20
CA ALA A 192 -11.88 -2.32 7.12
C ALA A 192 -11.60 -3.36 6.02
N ALA A 193 -11.08 -2.95 4.86
CA ALA A 193 -10.65 -3.85 3.80
C ALA A 193 -9.48 -4.76 4.24
N ALA A 194 -8.53 -4.24 5.03
CA ALA A 194 -7.49 -5.05 5.63
C ALA A 194 -8.05 -6.13 6.58
N ARG A 195 -9.11 -5.79 7.36
CA ARG A 195 -9.79 -6.80 8.21
C ARG A 195 -10.44 -7.88 7.36
N LEU A 196 -11.17 -7.50 6.33
CA LEU A 196 -11.79 -8.44 5.39
C LEU A 196 -10.75 -9.35 4.72
N TYR A 197 -9.61 -8.80 4.32
CA TYR A 197 -8.53 -9.56 3.69
C TYR A 197 -7.99 -10.65 4.61
N ASN A 198 -7.78 -10.34 5.88
CA ASN A 198 -7.21 -11.28 6.85
C ASN A 198 -8.22 -12.34 7.35
N SER A 199 -9.50 -11.97 7.53
CA SER A 199 -10.48 -12.83 8.20
C SER A 199 -11.72 -13.19 7.37
N GLY A 200 -11.85 -12.65 6.15
CA GLY A 200 -13.03 -12.87 5.31
C GLY A 200 -14.31 -12.18 5.83
N SER A 201 -14.25 -11.53 6.98
CA SER A 201 -15.34 -10.80 7.60
C SER A 201 -14.82 -9.69 8.50
N ALA A 202 -15.67 -8.71 8.86
CA ALA A 202 -15.27 -7.61 9.72
C ALA A 202 -16.36 -7.25 10.73
N ASP A 203 -15.94 -6.97 11.96
CA ASP A 203 -16.72 -6.20 12.91
C ASP A 203 -16.37 -4.73 12.71
N TYR A 204 -17.20 -4.01 11.96
CA TYR A 204 -16.93 -2.61 11.60
C TYR A 204 -16.96 -1.64 12.78
N SER A 205 -17.40 -2.08 13.96
CA SER A 205 -17.31 -1.30 15.20
C SER A 205 -16.01 -1.53 15.95
N ASN A 206 -15.31 -2.64 15.64
CA ASN A 206 -14.02 -2.99 16.26
C ASN A 206 -13.16 -3.84 15.32
N LEU A 207 -12.26 -3.20 14.58
CA LEU A 207 -11.37 -3.85 13.62
C LEU A 207 -10.28 -4.72 14.28
N ASP A 208 -10.09 -4.63 15.60
CA ASP A 208 -9.21 -5.51 16.37
C ASP A 208 -9.85 -6.86 16.68
N ASN A 209 -11.16 -6.98 16.47
CA ASN A 209 -11.83 -8.27 16.56
C ASN A 209 -11.39 -9.15 15.38
N GLY A 210 -10.47 -10.08 15.65
CA GLY A 210 -9.89 -10.96 14.64
C GLY A 210 -10.86 -12.01 14.07
N LEU A 211 -12.03 -12.21 14.68
CA LEU A 211 -13.04 -13.19 14.27
C LEU A 211 -12.45 -14.60 14.04
N GLY A 212 -11.44 -14.96 14.83
CA GLY A 212 -10.70 -16.21 14.72
C GLY A 212 -9.37 -16.12 13.95
N SER A 213 -9.09 -14.95 13.34
CA SER A 213 -7.81 -14.61 12.70
C SER A 213 -6.96 -13.70 13.61
N THR A 214 -5.88 -13.11 13.07
CA THR A 214 -4.95 -12.26 13.82
C THR A 214 -5.60 -10.94 14.23
N ALA A 215 -5.84 -10.73 15.52
CA ALA A 215 -6.44 -9.50 16.05
C ALA A 215 -5.65 -8.25 15.68
N CYS A 216 -4.31 -8.28 15.83
CA CYS A 216 -3.42 -7.15 15.55
C CYS A 216 -3.28 -6.77 14.07
N TYR A 217 -3.77 -7.58 13.14
CA TYR A 217 -3.49 -7.43 11.70
C TYR A 217 -3.75 -6.01 11.17
N VAL A 218 -4.89 -5.43 11.49
CA VAL A 218 -5.25 -4.10 10.97
C VAL A 218 -4.41 -3.00 11.61
N SER A 219 -4.15 -3.11 12.91
CA SER A 219 -3.22 -2.21 13.62
C SER A 219 -1.81 -2.29 13.02
N ASP A 220 -1.33 -3.49 12.68
CA ASP A 220 -0.04 -3.69 12.00
C ASP A 220 0.00 -3.00 10.64
N VAL A 221 -1.04 -3.18 9.80
CA VAL A 221 -1.15 -2.52 8.50
C VAL A 221 -1.14 -0.99 8.64
N ALA A 222 -1.89 -0.44 9.62
CA ALA A 222 -1.91 1.00 9.88
C ALA A 222 -0.52 1.54 10.29
N ASN A 223 0.22 0.78 11.09
CA ASN A 223 1.59 1.14 11.47
C ASN A 223 2.55 1.07 10.27
N ARG A 224 2.42 0.07 9.39
CA ARG A 224 3.23 0.00 8.15
C ARG A 224 3.02 1.21 7.26
N LEU A 225 1.78 1.69 7.15
CA LEU A 225 1.44 2.90 6.40
C LEU A 225 2.04 4.19 6.99
N THR A 226 2.47 4.16 8.25
CA THR A 226 3.14 5.28 8.93
C THR A 226 4.65 5.06 9.13
N GLY A 227 5.20 3.95 8.62
CA GLY A 227 6.65 3.71 8.54
C GLY A 227 7.19 2.65 9.51
N TRP A 228 6.33 1.89 10.20
CA TRP A 228 6.77 0.77 11.03
C TRP A 228 7.40 -0.34 10.19
N THR A 229 8.59 -0.78 10.62
CA THR A 229 9.32 -1.90 10.00
C THR A 229 9.77 -2.93 11.04
N LEU A 230 10.54 -2.53 12.03
CA LEU A 230 11.25 -3.38 12.98
C LEU A 230 11.03 -3.06 14.46
N ALA A 231 10.48 -1.91 14.79
CA ALA A 231 10.18 -1.56 16.17
C ALA A 231 9.28 -2.63 16.82
N THR A 232 9.47 -2.87 18.11
CA THR A 232 8.70 -3.87 18.85
C THR A 232 7.21 -3.53 18.79
N SER A 233 6.38 -4.49 18.33
CA SER A 233 4.92 -4.38 18.41
C SER A 233 4.47 -4.40 19.86
N THR A 234 3.52 -3.53 20.20
CA THR A 234 2.84 -3.52 21.49
C THR A 234 1.46 -4.16 21.45
N CYS A 235 1.06 -4.67 20.27
CA CYS A 235 -0.14 -5.49 20.12
C CYS A 235 0.21 -6.94 20.50
N ALA A 236 -0.52 -7.51 21.45
CA ALA A 236 -0.32 -8.86 21.99
C ALA A 236 -1.55 -9.74 21.76
#